data_9daebd78244d7851d78cdbd350c4966d
#
_entry.id   9daebd78244d7851d78cdbd350c4966d
#
_cell.length_a   1.000
_cell.length_b   1.000
_cell.length_c   1.000
_cell.angle_alpha   90.00
_cell.angle_beta   90.00
_cell.angle_gamma   90.00
#
_symmetry.space_group_name_H-M   'P 1'
#
loop_
_entity.id
_entity.type
_entity.pdbx_description
1 polymer ?
#
loop_
_entity_poly.entity_id
_entity_poly.type
_entity_poly.pdbx_seq_one_letter_code
_entity_poly.pdbx_strand_id
1 'polypeptide(L)'
;VSICIPARNEANNIDACVRAALASRWPNLEVIVVDDRSEDQTGEIALKAAEGDTRLHVFSGVEPSVGWAGKPWACSRAAGESQGQILCFIDADVRIAPDAIPALVEVMVQQKLRLLSVYGTWTLCSFWERVMIPAVGWLIRGAVDLDIVNDPGRPEAFANGQLIMVERQAYESMDGHGSVRDQILEDVRLAEQFKRRGFPVGMRVAPWAFTVRLYDGLQAIVSGYSKNLFE
;
A
#
# COMPACT_ATOMS: atom_id res chain seq x y z
N VAL A 1 4.16 13.18 -6.85
CA VAL A 1 3.76 11.89 -6.29
C VAL A 1 2.46 12.06 -5.54
N SER A 2 1.55 11.13 -5.72
CA SER A 2 0.30 11.06 -4.94
C SER A 2 0.37 9.87 -3.98
N ILE A 3 0.34 10.11 -2.68
CA ILE A 3 0.20 9.06 -1.69
C ILE A 3 -1.29 8.77 -1.54
N CYS A 4 -1.71 7.55 -1.91
CA CYS A 4 -3.09 7.08 -1.90
C CYS A 4 -3.31 6.17 -0.70
N ILE A 5 -4.21 6.55 0.21
CA ILE A 5 -4.49 5.85 1.47
C ILE A 5 -5.95 5.40 1.48
N PRO A 6 -6.26 4.16 1.10
CA PRO A 6 -7.57 3.58 1.36
C PRO A 6 -7.70 3.32 2.86
N ALA A 7 -8.78 3.78 3.48
CA ALA A 7 -8.99 3.64 4.91
C ALA A 7 -10.42 3.17 5.20
N ARG A 8 -10.57 2.18 6.09
CA ARG A 8 -11.87 1.75 6.59
C ARG A 8 -11.75 1.29 8.03
N ASN A 9 -12.41 2.00 8.95
CA ASN A 9 -12.37 1.74 10.39
C ASN A 9 -10.92 1.79 10.96
N GLU A 10 -10.19 2.85 10.59
CA GLU A 10 -8.77 3.06 10.93
C GLU A 10 -8.55 4.23 11.89
N ALA A 11 -9.56 4.57 12.73
CA ALA A 11 -9.48 5.69 13.67
C ALA A 11 -8.24 5.66 14.57
N ASN A 12 -7.73 4.46 14.90
CA ASN A 12 -6.54 4.29 15.74
C ASN A 12 -5.21 4.52 14.99
N ASN A 13 -5.23 4.47 13.66
CA ASN A 13 -4.02 4.48 12.84
C ASN A 13 -3.89 5.70 11.95
N ILE A 14 -5.00 6.20 11.43
CA ILE A 14 -5.01 7.17 10.33
C ILE A 14 -4.32 8.51 10.66
N ASP A 15 -4.41 9.00 11.91
CA ASP A 15 -3.71 10.24 12.32
C ASP A 15 -2.21 10.15 12.07
N ALA A 16 -1.59 9.11 12.62
CA ALA A 16 -0.15 8.94 12.49
C ALA A 16 0.28 8.58 11.05
N CYS A 17 -0.56 7.90 10.27
CA CYS A 17 -0.32 7.63 8.87
C CYS A 17 -0.30 8.92 8.05
N VAL A 18 -1.32 9.76 8.19
CA VAL A 18 -1.42 11.05 7.48
C VAL A 18 -0.28 11.98 7.85
N ARG A 19 0.04 12.15 9.14
CA ARG A 19 1.18 12.96 9.60
C ARG A 19 2.49 12.47 9.01
N ALA A 20 2.73 11.17 8.97
CA ALA A 20 3.92 10.58 8.37
C ALA A 20 3.98 10.82 6.86
N ALA A 21 2.85 10.71 6.16
CA ALA A 21 2.76 10.98 4.72
C ALA A 21 3.07 12.45 4.41
N LEU A 22 2.48 13.40 5.16
CA LEU A 22 2.70 14.83 4.99
C LEU A 22 4.12 15.27 5.37
N ALA A 23 4.81 14.51 6.24
CA ALA A 23 6.21 14.77 6.60
C ALA A 23 7.21 14.37 5.50
N SER A 24 6.76 13.75 4.41
CA SER A 24 7.62 13.38 3.28
C SER A 24 8.31 14.62 2.68
N ARG A 25 9.60 14.46 2.37
CA ARG A 25 10.44 15.53 1.78
C ARG A 25 10.32 15.61 0.25
N TRP A 26 9.32 14.97 -0.35
CA TRP A 26 9.07 15.12 -1.78
C TRP A 26 8.42 16.49 -2.09
N PRO A 27 9.00 17.32 -2.99
CA PRO A 27 8.56 18.71 -3.16
C PRO A 27 7.13 18.86 -3.70
N ASN A 28 6.73 17.98 -4.63
CA ASN A 28 5.40 18.01 -5.27
C ASN A 28 4.59 16.80 -4.81
N LEU A 29 4.19 16.80 -3.53
CA LEU A 29 3.43 15.76 -2.87
C LEU A 29 1.97 16.17 -2.72
N GLU A 30 1.07 15.24 -2.95
CA GLU A 30 -0.30 15.27 -2.44
C GLU A 30 -0.61 13.96 -1.70
N VAL A 31 -1.51 14.03 -0.75
CA VAL A 31 -1.97 12.89 0.04
C VAL A 31 -3.48 12.75 -0.14
N ILE A 32 -3.92 11.63 -0.66
CA ILE A 32 -5.31 11.33 -0.95
C ILE A 32 -5.78 10.23 0.01
N VAL A 33 -6.68 10.55 0.92
CA VAL A 33 -7.34 9.57 1.78
C VAL A 33 -8.73 9.30 1.23
N VAL A 34 -9.05 8.03 1.02
CA VAL A 34 -10.42 7.59 0.73
C VAL A 34 -10.94 6.83 1.95
N ASP A 35 -11.84 7.48 2.69
CA ASP A 35 -12.55 6.87 3.81
C ASP A 35 -13.68 5.98 3.27
N ASP A 36 -13.39 4.67 3.11
CA ASP A 36 -14.33 3.70 2.52
C ASP A 36 -15.45 3.33 3.49
N ARG A 37 -16.34 4.30 3.75
CA ARG A 37 -17.56 4.09 4.54
C ARG A 37 -17.25 3.58 5.95
N SER A 38 -16.30 4.23 6.63
CA SER A 38 -15.99 3.91 8.02
C SER A 38 -17.21 4.18 8.92
N GLU A 39 -17.39 3.33 9.93
CA GLU A 39 -18.40 3.47 10.97
C GLU A 39 -17.82 4.18 12.22
N ASP A 40 -16.53 4.46 12.21
CA ASP A 40 -15.81 5.21 13.22
C ASP A 40 -15.46 6.64 12.73
N GLN A 41 -14.60 7.33 13.43
CA GLN A 41 -14.22 8.71 13.12
C GLN A 41 -13.00 8.82 12.17
N THR A 42 -12.71 7.78 11.36
CA THR A 42 -11.53 7.72 10.48
C THR A 42 -11.36 8.98 9.64
N GLY A 43 -12.39 9.38 8.89
CA GLY A 43 -12.32 10.55 8.00
C GLY A 43 -12.11 11.87 8.73
N GLU A 44 -12.79 12.05 9.88
CA GLU A 44 -12.63 13.27 10.71
C GLU A 44 -11.21 13.34 11.31
N ILE A 45 -10.67 12.23 11.77
CA ILE A 45 -9.32 12.14 12.33
C ILE A 45 -8.29 12.43 11.24
N ALA A 46 -8.48 11.88 10.03
CA ALA A 46 -7.60 12.18 8.88
C ALA A 46 -7.55 13.68 8.58
N LEU A 47 -8.71 14.35 8.52
CA LEU A 47 -8.78 15.80 8.31
C LEU A 47 -8.07 16.59 9.41
N LYS A 48 -8.27 16.22 10.67
CA LYS A 48 -7.62 16.87 11.82
C LYS A 48 -6.10 16.68 11.82
N ALA A 49 -5.62 15.51 11.36
CA ALA A 49 -4.19 15.20 11.29
C ALA A 49 -3.39 16.15 10.38
N ALA A 50 -4.04 16.73 9.37
CA ALA A 50 -3.38 17.69 8.46
C ALA A 50 -3.08 19.04 9.09
N GLU A 51 -3.76 19.44 10.17
CA GLU A 51 -3.57 20.77 10.82
C GLU A 51 -3.64 21.94 9.82
N GLY A 52 -4.44 21.79 8.75
CA GLY A 52 -4.60 22.80 7.69
C GLY A 52 -3.63 22.66 6.53
N ASP A 53 -2.82 21.60 6.45
CA ASP A 53 -1.95 21.35 5.30
C ASP A 53 -2.79 21.08 4.04
N THR A 54 -2.65 21.94 3.04
CA THR A 54 -3.44 21.90 1.80
C THR A 54 -3.09 20.73 0.87
N ARG A 55 -2.03 19.99 1.15
CA ARG A 55 -1.65 18.81 0.38
C ARG A 55 -2.52 17.59 0.69
N LEU A 56 -3.27 17.60 1.82
CA LEU A 56 -4.21 16.53 2.15
C LEU A 56 -5.57 16.77 1.50
N HIS A 57 -6.08 15.72 0.87
CA HIS A 57 -7.46 15.65 0.38
C HIS A 57 -8.13 14.39 0.94
N VAL A 58 -9.26 14.54 1.60
CA VAL A 58 -10.02 13.42 2.18
C VAL A 58 -11.35 13.30 1.44
N PHE A 59 -11.61 12.13 0.88
CA PHE A 59 -12.82 11.81 0.14
C PHE A 59 -13.63 10.75 0.87
N SER A 60 -14.93 11.00 1.01
CA SER A 60 -15.85 9.98 1.52
C SER A 60 -16.06 8.88 0.49
N GLY A 61 -15.96 7.64 0.93
CA GLY A 61 -16.24 6.45 0.13
C GLY A 61 -17.72 6.39 -0.28
N VAL A 62 -17.95 5.85 -1.47
CA VAL A 62 -19.27 5.49 -1.97
C VAL A 62 -19.38 3.99 -2.09
N GLU A 63 -20.60 3.46 -2.16
CA GLU A 63 -20.82 2.01 -2.34
C GLU A 63 -20.02 1.50 -3.54
N PRO A 64 -19.24 0.40 -3.37
CA PRO A 64 -18.53 -0.19 -4.49
C PRO A 64 -19.50 -0.60 -5.60
N SER A 65 -19.08 -0.41 -6.85
CA SER A 65 -19.82 -0.96 -7.97
C SER A 65 -19.90 -2.47 -7.88
N VAL A 66 -20.95 -3.07 -8.46
CA VAL A 66 -21.13 -4.53 -8.45
C VAL A 66 -19.87 -5.24 -8.97
N GLY A 67 -19.39 -6.21 -8.20
CA GLY A 67 -18.21 -7.00 -8.53
C GLY A 67 -16.88 -6.37 -8.09
N TRP A 68 -16.90 -5.31 -7.27
CA TRP A 68 -15.70 -4.75 -6.67
C TRP A 68 -15.56 -5.16 -5.21
N ALA A 69 -14.36 -5.54 -4.81
CA ALA A 69 -13.97 -5.61 -3.40
C ALA A 69 -13.67 -4.19 -2.85
N GLY A 70 -13.80 -4.01 -1.53
CA GLY A 70 -13.71 -2.67 -0.92
C GLY A 70 -12.35 -2.00 -1.14
N LYS A 71 -11.24 -2.68 -0.83
CA LYS A 71 -9.90 -2.08 -0.94
C LYS A 71 -9.52 -1.73 -2.39
N PRO A 72 -9.68 -2.62 -3.40
CA PRO A 72 -9.45 -2.23 -4.81
C PRO A 72 -10.30 -1.04 -5.25
N TRP A 73 -11.57 -0.96 -4.80
CA TRP A 73 -12.45 0.17 -5.09
C TRP A 73 -11.91 1.48 -4.52
N ALA A 74 -11.54 1.49 -3.23
CA ALA A 74 -10.98 2.66 -2.58
C ALA A 74 -9.64 3.10 -3.20
N CYS A 75 -8.76 2.14 -3.56
CA CYS A 75 -7.52 2.42 -4.29
C CYS A 75 -7.77 3.02 -5.67
N SER A 76 -8.73 2.46 -6.44
CA SER A 76 -9.12 2.98 -7.75
C SER A 76 -9.64 4.41 -7.64
N ARG A 77 -10.47 4.69 -6.65
CA ARG A 77 -10.96 6.05 -6.39
C ARG A 77 -9.84 7.01 -6.00
N ALA A 78 -8.94 6.61 -5.10
CA ALA A 78 -7.81 7.44 -4.71
C ALA A 78 -6.92 7.79 -5.92
N ALA A 79 -6.70 6.83 -6.83
CA ALA A 79 -5.98 7.07 -8.08
C ALA A 79 -6.71 8.07 -8.99
N GLY A 80 -8.03 7.96 -9.11
CA GLY A 80 -8.87 8.86 -9.92
C GLY A 80 -8.89 10.30 -9.41
N GLU A 81 -8.83 10.50 -8.08
CA GLU A 81 -8.83 11.84 -7.45
C GLU A 81 -7.42 12.47 -7.40
N SER A 82 -6.38 11.74 -7.77
CA SER A 82 -4.98 12.17 -7.67
C SER A 82 -4.43 12.67 -9.01
N GLN A 83 -3.33 13.46 -8.97
CA GLN A 83 -2.74 14.10 -10.16
C GLN A 83 -1.26 13.74 -10.40
N GLY A 84 -0.59 13.10 -9.43
CA GLY A 84 0.83 12.78 -9.52
C GLY A 84 1.14 11.75 -10.60
N GLN A 85 2.32 11.85 -11.21
CA GLN A 85 2.82 10.89 -12.21
C GLN A 85 3.19 9.53 -11.61
N ILE A 86 3.42 9.49 -10.31
CA ILE A 86 3.65 8.27 -9.54
C ILE A 86 2.56 8.19 -8.46
N LEU A 87 1.86 7.09 -8.42
CA LEU A 87 0.91 6.74 -7.37
C LEU A 87 1.62 5.87 -6.33
N CYS A 88 1.51 6.25 -5.07
CA CYS A 88 2.06 5.49 -3.95
C CYS A 88 0.90 5.03 -3.05
N PHE A 89 0.47 3.80 -3.22
CA PHE A 89 -0.56 3.19 -2.38
C PHE A 89 0.09 2.72 -1.07
N ILE A 90 -0.48 3.14 0.06
CA ILE A 90 -0.06 2.69 1.39
C ILE A 90 -1.28 2.33 2.23
N ASP A 91 -1.14 1.30 3.09
CA ASP A 91 -2.18 0.97 4.06
C ASP A 91 -2.26 2.05 5.16
N ALA A 92 -3.43 2.24 5.76
CA ALA A 92 -3.70 3.30 6.74
C ALA A 92 -2.96 3.13 8.08
N ASP A 93 -2.35 1.96 8.31
CA ASP A 93 -1.50 1.66 9.46
C ASP A 93 0.00 1.83 9.20
N VAL A 94 0.40 2.22 7.98
CA VAL A 94 1.78 2.47 7.58
C VAL A 94 2.26 3.85 8.06
N ARG A 95 3.52 3.91 8.51
CA ARG A 95 4.22 5.15 8.88
C ARG A 95 5.46 5.28 7.99
N ILE A 96 5.35 6.02 6.90
CA ILE A 96 6.47 6.23 5.98
C ILE A 96 7.51 7.18 6.59
N ALA A 97 8.79 6.91 6.31
CA ALA A 97 9.86 7.82 6.71
C ALA A 97 9.91 9.06 5.78
N PRO A 98 10.35 10.24 6.28
CA PRO A 98 10.36 11.47 5.47
C PRO A 98 11.15 11.37 4.16
N ASP A 99 12.22 10.58 4.14
CA ASP A 99 13.10 10.40 2.98
C ASP A 99 12.71 9.17 2.11
N ALA A 100 11.64 8.44 2.48
CA ALA A 100 11.27 7.22 1.78
C ALA A 100 10.86 7.49 0.33
N ILE A 101 9.94 8.43 0.11
CA ILE A 101 9.45 8.74 -1.25
C ILE A 101 10.58 9.19 -2.18
N PRO A 102 11.45 10.18 -1.82
CA PRO A 102 12.59 10.54 -2.67
C PRO A 102 13.47 9.37 -3.06
N ALA A 103 13.88 8.55 -2.09
CA ALA A 103 14.78 7.41 -2.33
C ALA A 103 14.13 6.30 -3.17
N LEU A 104 12.84 6.00 -2.95
CA LEU A 104 12.13 4.99 -3.71
C LEU A 104 11.83 5.43 -5.15
N VAL A 105 11.54 6.72 -5.37
CA VAL A 105 11.42 7.29 -6.72
C VAL A 105 12.75 7.18 -7.46
N GLU A 106 13.87 7.47 -6.81
CA GLU A 106 15.19 7.30 -7.39
C GLU A 106 15.43 5.85 -7.85
N VAL A 107 15.10 4.86 -7.02
CA VAL A 107 15.16 3.43 -7.38
C VAL A 107 14.30 3.12 -8.61
N MET A 108 13.06 3.62 -8.66
CA MET A 108 12.17 3.41 -9.82
C MET A 108 12.78 3.98 -11.10
N VAL A 109 13.33 5.18 -11.04
CA VAL A 109 13.93 5.85 -12.20
C VAL A 109 15.19 5.13 -12.67
N GLN A 110 16.13 4.84 -11.76
CA GLN A 110 17.41 4.19 -12.08
C GLN A 110 17.19 2.80 -12.69
N GLN A 111 16.23 2.05 -12.20
CA GLN A 111 15.94 0.69 -12.65
C GLN A 111 14.80 0.61 -13.67
N LYS A 112 14.28 1.77 -14.10
CA LYS A 112 13.18 1.89 -15.07
C LYS A 112 11.94 1.09 -14.68
N LEU A 113 11.66 0.97 -13.38
CA LEU A 113 10.52 0.21 -12.87
C LEU A 113 9.21 0.98 -13.12
N ARG A 114 8.15 0.22 -13.42
CA ARG A 114 6.78 0.73 -13.54
C ARG A 114 5.93 0.39 -12.32
N LEU A 115 6.36 -0.62 -11.56
CA LEU A 115 5.83 -0.94 -10.24
C LEU A 115 6.99 -1.26 -9.31
N LEU A 116 6.97 -0.69 -8.11
CA LEU A 116 7.90 -0.99 -7.02
C LEU A 116 7.10 -1.30 -5.76
N SER A 117 7.25 -2.49 -5.22
CA SER A 117 6.72 -2.88 -3.91
C SER A 117 7.85 -2.96 -2.89
N VAL A 118 7.53 -2.66 -1.63
CA VAL A 118 8.55 -2.53 -0.57
C VAL A 118 8.13 -3.30 0.68
N TYR A 119 9.09 -4.02 1.25
CA TYR A 119 9.01 -4.51 2.63
C TYR A 119 9.69 -3.51 3.57
N GLY A 120 8.92 -2.99 4.53
CA GLY A 120 9.42 -2.13 5.60
C GLY A 120 9.76 -2.90 6.87
N THR A 121 9.64 -2.22 8.00
CA THR A 121 9.87 -2.79 9.33
C THR A 121 8.57 -3.02 10.07
N TRP A 122 8.42 -4.18 10.69
CA TRP A 122 7.30 -4.48 11.56
C TRP A 122 7.55 -3.98 12.98
N THR A 123 6.61 -3.23 13.54
CA THR A 123 6.57 -2.90 14.96
C THR A 123 5.92 -4.05 15.71
N LEU A 124 6.64 -4.67 16.65
CA LEU A 124 6.22 -5.86 17.39
C LEU A 124 6.15 -5.53 18.88
N CYS A 125 4.95 -5.32 19.40
CA CYS A 125 4.74 -4.87 20.79
C CYS A 125 4.54 -6.02 21.77
N SER A 126 3.65 -6.97 21.46
CA SER A 126 3.31 -8.08 22.34
C SER A 126 4.22 -9.30 22.14
N PHE A 127 4.19 -10.25 23.10
CA PHE A 127 4.91 -11.52 22.98
C PHE A 127 4.50 -12.29 21.71
N TRP A 128 3.21 -12.40 21.44
CA TRP A 128 2.72 -13.17 20.30
C TRP A 128 3.06 -12.50 18.95
N GLU A 129 3.07 -11.17 18.90
CA GLU A 129 3.55 -10.45 17.71
C GLU A 129 5.02 -10.77 17.43
N ARG A 130 5.88 -10.80 18.47
CA ARG A 130 7.32 -11.10 18.34
C ARG A 130 7.62 -12.53 17.92
N VAL A 131 6.72 -13.47 18.17
CA VAL A 131 6.89 -14.89 17.81
C VAL A 131 6.23 -15.20 16.48
N MET A 132 4.94 -14.87 16.32
CA MET A 132 4.13 -15.32 15.21
C MET A 132 4.40 -14.55 13.91
N ILE A 133 4.51 -13.22 14.00
CA ILE A 133 4.68 -12.39 12.80
C ILE A 133 6.00 -12.70 12.07
N PRO A 134 7.17 -12.75 12.75
CA PRO A 134 8.42 -13.15 12.11
C PRO A 134 8.39 -14.59 11.57
N ALA A 135 7.75 -15.53 12.28
CA ALA A 135 7.66 -16.92 11.85
C ALA A 135 6.88 -17.05 10.52
N VAL A 136 5.70 -16.40 10.42
CA VAL A 136 4.92 -16.38 9.18
C VAL A 136 5.65 -15.60 8.09
N GLY A 137 6.26 -14.46 8.42
CA GLY A 137 7.08 -13.71 7.48
C GLY A 137 8.23 -14.51 6.90
N TRP A 138 8.84 -15.39 7.70
CA TRP A 138 9.88 -16.32 7.26
C TRP A 138 9.34 -17.36 6.28
N LEU A 139 8.15 -17.90 6.54
CA LEU A 139 7.49 -18.84 5.63
C LEU A 139 7.16 -18.19 4.29
N ILE A 140 6.57 -17.00 4.30
CA ILE A 140 6.29 -16.23 3.08
C ILE A 140 7.59 -15.93 2.33
N ARG A 141 8.62 -15.47 3.03
CA ARG A 141 9.93 -15.16 2.44
C ARG A 141 10.61 -16.38 1.83
N GLY A 142 10.44 -17.56 2.44
CA GLY A 142 10.93 -18.82 1.89
C GLY A 142 10.20 -19.28 0.62
N ALA A 143 8.95 -18.85 0.45
CA ALA A 143 8.15 -19.15 -0.74
C ALA A 143 8.35 -18.13 -1.87
N VAL A 144 8.87 -16.93 -1.58
CA VAL A 144 9.05 -15.83 -2.55
C VAL A 144 10.54 -15.60 -2.80
N ASP A 145 11.01 -15.99 -3.98
CA ASP A 145 12.36 -15.69 -4.45
C ASP A 145 12.39 -14.30 -5.09
N LEU A 146 13.06 -13.35 -4.41
CA LEU A 146 13.13 -11.96 -4.90
C LEU A 146 13.95 -11.81 -6.19
N ASP A 147 14.90 -12.68 -6.45
CA ASP A 147 15.67 -12.62 -7.68
C ASP A 147 14.77 -13.01 -8.87
N ILE A 148 13.91 -14.00 -8.68
CA ILE A 148 12.88 -14.39 -9.67
C ILE A 148 11.85 -13.27 -9.83
N VAL A 149 11.32 -12.72 -8.72
CA VAL A 149 10.35 -11.62 -8.78
C VAL A 149 10.92 -10.39 -9.49
N ASN A 150 12.19 -10.09 -9.29
CA ASN A 150 12.84 -8.93 -9.90
C ASN A 150 13.36 -9.19 -11.34
N ASP A 151 13.36 -10.43 -11.80
CA ASP A 151 13.76 -10.76 -13.18
C ASP A 151 12.63 -10.39 -14.16
N PRO A 152 12.86 -9.45 -15.09
CA PRO A 152 11.85 -9.06 -16.07
C PRO A 152 11.50 -10.18 -17.07
N GLY A 153 12.36 -11.18 -17.24
CA GLY A 153 12.13 -12.34 -18.11
C GLY A 153 11.26 -13.43 -17.47
N ARG A 154 10.90 -13.29 -16.21
CA ARG A 154 10.13 -14.28 -15.45
C ARG A 154 8.70 -13.79 -15.22
N PRO A 155 7.68 -14.68 -15.36
CA PRO A 155 6.29 -14.30 -15.15
C PRO A 155 5.90 -14.16 -13.69
N GLU A 156 6.67 -14.75 -12.78
CA GLU A 156 6.40 -14.73 -11.36
C GLU A 156 6.45 -13.31 -10.81
N ALA A 157 5.43 -12.89 -10.11
CA ALA A 157 5.31 -11.58 -9.48
C ALA A 157 4.89 -11.73 -8.02
N PHE A 158 5.33 -10.81 -7.22
CA PHE A 158 4.87 -10.65 -5.85
C PHE A 158 4.90 -9.17 -5.48
N ALA A 159 3.95 -8.74 -4.68
CA ALA A 159 3.92 -7.41 -4.09
C ALA A 159 3.43 -7.50 -2.64
N ASN A 160 3.82 -6.54 -1.83
CA ASN A 160 3.33 -6.33 -0.48
C ASN A 160 2.49 -5.05 -0.47
N GLY A 161 1.20 -5.17 -0.19
CA GLY A 161 0.23 -4.09 -0.23
C GLY A 161 0.49 -2.92 0.71
N GLN A 162 1.39 -3.09 1.70
CA GLN A 162 1.72 -2.03 2.65
C GLN A 162 2.33 -0.79 2.00
N LEU A 163 3.15 -0.96 0.96
CA LEU A 163 3.65 0.14 0.13
C LEU A 163 3.91 -0.34 -1.29
N ILE A 164 3.13 0.20 -2.22
CA ILE A 164 3.28 -0.04 -3.66
C ILE A 164 3.33 1.31 -4.39
N MET A 165 4.39 1.52 -5.16
CA MET A 165 4.50 2.67 -6.05
C MET A 165 4.34 2.21 -7.49
N VAL A 166 3.54 2.95 -8.27
CA VAL A 166 3.32 2.65 -9.70
C VAL A 166 3.43 3.93 -10.53
N GLU A 167 3.93 3.79 -11.74
CA GLU A 167 3.83 4.86 -12.73
C GLU A 167 2.39 4.97 -13.20
N ARG A 168 1.83 6.18 -13.17
CA ARG A 168 0.42 6.45 -13.53
C ARG A 168 0.08 5.95 -14.93
N GLN A 169 0.88 6.28 -15.93
CA GLN A 169 0.58 5.90 -17.32
C GLN A 169 0.51 4.38 -17.49
N ALA A 170 1.43 3.63 -16.89
CA ALA A 170 1.40 2.16 -16.92
C ALA A 170 0.16 1.63 -16.18
N TYR A 171 -0.16 2.19 -15.01
CA TYR A 171 -1.32 1.83 -14.21
C TYR A 171 -2.65 2.07 -14.98
N GLU A 172 -2.84 3.25 -15.56
CA GLU A 172 -4.05 3.60 -16.31
C GLU A 172 -4.20 2.77 -17.60
N SER A 173 -3.09 2.45 -18.28
CA SER A 173 -3.11 1.64 -19.51
C SER A 173 -3.68 0.24 -19.33
N MET A 174 -3.76 -0.24 -18.09
CA MET A 174 -4.24 -1.58 -17.74
C MET A 174 -5.51 -1.57 -16.88
N ASP A 175 -6.20 -0.43 -16.79
CA ASP A 175 -7.38 -0.24 -15.93
C ASP A 175 -7.04 -0.33 -14.42
N GLY A 176 -5.78 -0.18 -14.05
CA GLY A 176 -5.33 -0.11 -12.66
C GLY A 176 -5.94 -1.19 -11.76
N HIS A 177 -6.51 -0.77 -10.63
CA HIS A 177 -7.23 -1.68 -9.72
C HIS A 177 -8.53 -2.26 -10.31
N GLY A 178 -9.07 -1.70 -11.42
CA GLY A 178 -10.17 -2.29 -12.15
C GLY A 178 -9.84 -3.67 -12.71
N SER A 179 -8.58 -3.89 -13.11
CA SER A 179 -8.10 -5.20 -13.61
C SER A 179 -8.04 -6.29 -12.53
N VAL A 180 -8.14 -5.91 -11.23
CA VAL A 180 -8.07 -6.80 -10.07
C VAL A 180 -9.20 -6.52 -9.07
N ARG A 181 -10.31 -5.97 -9.56
CA ARG A 181 -11.41 -5.39 -8.78
C ARG A 181 -12.07 -6.35 -7.77
N ASP A 182 -12.09 -7.64 -8.06
CA ASP A 182 -12.71 -8.70 -7.27
C ASP A 182 -11.71 -9.52 -6.44
N GLN A 183 -10.42 -9.14 -6.51
CA GLN A 183 -9.35 -9.91 -5.88
C GLN A 183 -9.13 -9.46 -4.42
N ILE A 184 -8.87 -10.44 -3.55
CA ILE A 184 -8.53 -10.19 -2.14
C ILE A 184 -7.03 -9.88 -1.98
N LEU A 185 -6.19 -10.60 -2.72
CA LEU A 185 -4.76 -10.34 -2.83
C LEU A 185 -4.50 -9.41 -4.03
N GLU A 186 -5.13 -8.24 -4.01
CA GLU A 186 -5.09 -7.26 -5.11
C GLU A 186 -3.68 -6.80 -5.44
N ASP A 187 -2.81 -6.72 -4.45
CA ASP A 187 -1.41 -6.31 -4.55
C ASP A 187 -0.58 -7.27 -5.40
N VAL A 188 -0.65 -8.57 -5.10
CA VAL A 188 0.03 -9.62 -5.86
C VAL A 188 -0.53 -9.68 -7.28
N ARG A 189 -1.86 -9.65 -7.42
CA ARG A 189 -2.52 -9.69 -8.73
C ARG A 189 -2.20 -8.47 -9.59
N LEU A 190 -2.12 -7.28 -8.97
CA LEU A 190 -1.70 -6.06 -9.67
C LEU A 190 -0.28 -6.21 -10.22
N ALA A 191 0.67 -6.69 -9.41
CA ALA A 191 2.04 -6.94 -9.86
C ALA A 191 2.11 -7.98 -10.99
N GLU A 192 1.32 -9.05 -10.93
CA GLU A 192 1.18 -10.02 -12.02
C GLU A 192 0.67 -9.36 -13.32
N GLN A 193 -0.35 -8.49 -13.23
CA GLN A 193 -0.87 -7.78 -14.39
C GLN A 193 0.18 -6.87 -15.03
N PHE A 194 0.99 -6.16 -14.23
CA PHE A 194 2.11 -5.38 -14.74
C PHE A 194 3.10 -6.26 -15.52
N LYS A 195 3.55 -7.38 -14.94
CA LYS A 195 4.47 -8.30 -15.62
C LYS A 195 3.89 -8.92 -16.89
N ARG A 196 2.63 -9.36 -16.87
CA ARG A 196 1.95 -9.90 -18.06
C ARG A 196 1.90 -8.93 -19.24
N ARG A 197 1.90 -7.62 -18.94
CA ARG A 197 1.95 -6.57 -19.97
C ARG A 197 3.36 -6.13 -20.35
N GLY A 198 4.38 -6.79 -19.79
CA GLY A 198 5.78 -6.50 -20.07
C GLY A 198 6.34 -5.28 -19.32
N PHE A 199 5.64 -4.78 -18.30
CA PHE A 199 6.14 -3.70 -17.48
C PHE A 199 7.15 -4.20 -16.45
N PRO A 200 8.30 -3.53 -16.26
CA PRO A 200 9.27 -3.89 -15.23
C PRO A 200 8.69 -3.70 -13.82
N VAL A 201 8.72 -4.78 -13.05
CA VAL A 201 8.29 -4.83 -11.66
C VAL A 201 9.49 -5.05 -10.76
N GLY A 202 9.56 -4.32 -9.65
CA GLY A 202 10.59 -4.50 -8.65
C GLY A 202 10.02 -4.70 -7.26
N MET A 203 10.70 -5.52 -6.47
CA MET A 203 10.42 -5.66 -5.04
C MET A 203 11.69 -5.46 -4.24
N ARG A 204 11.62 -4.71 -3.15
CA ARG A 204 12.76 -4.34 -2.32
C ARG A 204 12.47 -4.56 -0.84
N VAL A 205 13.51 -4.96 -0.12
CA VAL A 205 13.52 -4.95 1.34
C VAL A 205 14.21 -3.65 1.77
N ALA A 206 13.42 -2.72 2.31
CA ALA A 206 13.87 -1.40 2.74
C ALA A 206 13.33 -1.07 4.14
N PRO A 207 13.93 -1.63 5.20
CA PRO A 207 13.44 -1.49 6.58
C PRO A 207 13.36 -0.03 7.03
N TRP A 208 14.13 0.84 6.42
CA TRP A 208 14.19 2.28 6.67
C TRP A 208 13.01 3.06 6.04
N ALA A 209 12.30 2.47 5.05
CA ALA A 209 11.30 3.20 4.28
C ALA A 209 10.02 3.46 5.08
N PHE A 210 9.58 2.49 5.88
CA PHE A 210 8.39 2.65 6.71
C PHE A 210 8.36 1.65 7.87
N THR A 211 7.50 1.93 8.84
CA THR A 211 7.13 1.01 9.90
C THR A 211 5.63 0.74 9.87
N VAL A 212 5.23 -0.46 10.30
CA VAL A 212 3.83 -0.86 10.37
C VAL A 212 3.63 -1.83 11.55
N ARG A 213 2.49 -1.74 12.23
CA ARG A 213 2.04 -2.74 13.21
C ARG A 213 0.91 -3.55 12.59
N LEU A 214 1.22 -4.74 12.10
CA LEU A 214 0.28 -5.59 11.33
C LEU A 214 -0.95 -6.00 12.14
N TYR A 215 -0.76 -6.38 13.40
CA TYR A 215 -1.80 -6.94 14.26
C TYR A 215 -1.59 -6.52 15.70
N ASP A 216 -2.68 -6.31 16.43
CA ASP A 216 -2.68 -6.04 17.86
C ASP A 216 -3.03 -7.32 18.64
N GLY A 217 -1.99 -8.07 19.00
CA GLY A 217 -2.08 -9.29 19.81
C GLY A 217 -2.52 -10.55 19.06
N LEU A 218 -2.62 -11.66 19.81
CA LEU A 218 -2.83 -13.01 19.25
C LEU A 218 -4.13 -13.16 18.44
N GLN A 219 -5.23 -12.62 18.95
CA GLN A 219 -6.53 -12.77 18.29
C GLN A 219 -6.54 -12.12 16.91
N ALA A 220 -5.97 -10.90 16.79
CA ALA A 220 -5.86 -10.20 15.50
C ALA A 220 -4.92 -10.96 14.54
N ILE A 221 -3.81 -11.54 15.04
CA ILE A 221 -2.89 -12.36 14.26
C ILE A 221 -3.62 -13.57 13.65
N VAL A 222 -4.33 -14.34 14.49
CA VAL A 222 -5.06 -15.54 14.05
C VAL A 222 -6.14 -15.16 13.02
N SER A 223 -6.95 -14.14 13.30
CA SER A 223 -8.01 -13.70 12.41
C SER A 223 -7.45 -13.22 11.05
N GLY A 224 -6.41 -12.37 11.07
CA GLY A 224 -5.83 -11.80 9.86
C GLY A 224 -5.14 -12.84 8.97
N TYR A 225 -4.33 -13.73 9.55
CA TYR A 225 -3.69 -14.77 8.76
C TYR A 225 -4.67 -15.84 8.28
N SER A 226 -5.72 -16.19 9.05
CA SER A 226 -6.76 -17.11 8.59
C SER A 226 -7.46 -16.57 7.35
N LYS A 227 -7.78 -15.29 7.30
CA LYS A 227 -8.35 -14.66 6.13
C LYS A 227 -7.45 -14.78 4.89
N ASN A 228 -6.15 -14.57 5.06
CA ASN A 228 -5.21 -14.53 3.91
C ASN A 228 -4.74 -15.91 3.44
N LEU A 229 -4.88 -16.98 4.26
CA LEU A 229 -4.41 -18.33 3.92
C LEU A 229 -5.49 -19.22 3.35
N PHE A 230 -6.77 -18.92 3.53
CA PHE A 230 -7.89 -19.77 3.13
C PHE A 230 -8.77 -19.16 2.02
N GLU A 231 -8.37 -18.02 1.48
CA GLU A 231 -8.95 -17.37 0.29
C GLU A 231 -7.91 -17.26 -0.83
#